data_fa833d2bc6576a576979924d4e82743c
#
_entry.id   fa833d2bc6576a576979924d4e82743c
#
_cell.length_a   1.000
_cell.length_b   1.000
_cell.length_c   1.000
_cell.angle_alpha   90.00
_cell.angle_beta   90.00
_cell.angle_gamma   90.00
#
_symmetry.space_group_name_H-M   'P 1'
#
loop_
_entity.id
_entity.type
_entity.pdbx_description
1 polymer ?
#
loop_
_entity_poly.entity_id
_entity_poly.type
_entity_poly.pdbx_seq_one_letter_code
_entity_poly.pdbx_strand_id
1 'polypeptide(L)'
;DQLLFERKNILLPRQANIFTTNYDLFFEHAAAQVPSTILNDGFDRSSPTGTQFPFSPERYFDRTYRSGGVYNRQAEITTVNLMKLHGSLNWRKTSNSICFRSNEPEPLSEEQKRENAHVERALNNRALILPNLKKFGSTLLDRVYYDLLRIFSNSMDRDNALLIAFGFSFADEHILDITRRA
;
A
#
# COMPACT_ATOMS: atom_id res chain seq x y z
N ASP A 1 -1.44 -13.86 8.93
CA ASP A 1 -2.58 -14.69 8.51
C ASP A 1 -3.17 -15.46 9.68
N GLN A 2 -2.37 -16.23 10.44
CA GLN A 2 -2.84 -17.03 11.55
C GLN A 2 -3.64 -16.21 12.59
N LEU A 3 -3.19 -15.03 12.93
CA LEU A 3 -3.86 -14.13 13.88
C LEU A 3 -5.25 -13.70 13.39
N LEU A 4 -5.41 -13.41 12.10
CA LEU A 4 -6.71 -13.07 11.50
C LEU A 4 -7.60 -14.32 11.33
N PHE A 5 -7.00 -15.47 11.05
CA PHE A 5 -7.72 -16.74 10.95
C PHE A 5 -8.31 -17.19 12.29
N GLU A 6 -7.54 -17.02 13.38
CA GLU A 6 -7.98 -17.33 14.75
C GLU A 6 -9.05 -16.38 15.31
N ARG A 7 -9.34 -15.29 14.60
CA ARG A 7 -10.37 -14.34 15.02
C ARG A 7 -11.76 -14.95 14.87
N LYS A 8 -12.27 -15.51 15.96
CA LYS A 8 -13.57 -16.20 16.03
C LYS A 8 -14.78 -15.27 16.11
N ASN A 9 -14.55 -14.00 16.44
CA ASN A 9 -15.65 -13.04 16.59
C ASN A 9 -16.19 -12.62 15.22
N ILE A 10 -17.45 -12.93 14.93
CA ILE A 10 -18.13 -12.58 13.68
C ILE A 10 -18.32 -11.05 13.52
N LEU A 11 -18.36 -10.31 14.62
CA LEU A 11 -18.56 -8.86 14.60
C LEU A 11 -17.31 -8.12 14.12
N LEU A 12 -16.11 -8.67 14.35
CA LEU A 12 -14.85 -8.07 13.94
C LEU A 12 -14.44 -8.56 12.55
N PRO A 13 -14.06 -7.66 11.63
CA PRO A 13 -13.62 -8.05 10.29
C PRO A 13 -12.32 -8.86 10.34
N ARG A 14 -12.19 -9.83 9.44
CA ARG A 14 -10.92 -10.57 9.23
C ARG A 14 -9.95 -9.74 8.40
N GLN A 15 -9.61 -8.59 8.91
CA GLN A 15 -8.83 -7.58 8.22
C GLN A 15 -7.70 -7.05 9.10
N ALA A 16 -6.58 -6.74 8.48
CA ALA A 16 -5.50 -5.95 9.06
C ALA A 16 -5.09 -4.84 8.09
N ASN A 17 -4.79 -3.67 8.64
CA ASN A 17 -4.21 -2.57 7.90
C ASN A 17 -2.71 -2.54 8.21
N ILE A 18 -1.88 -2.60 7.18
CA ILE A 18 -0.42 -2.46 7.27
C ILE A 18 -0.05 -1.13 6.65
N PHE A 19 0.52 -0.25 7.47
CA PHE A 19 1.10 1.01 7.03
C PHE A 19 2.61 0.89 7.04
N THR A 20 3.26 1.19 5.93
CA THR A 20 4.71 1.10 5.83
C THR A 20 5.29 2.30 5.10
N THR A 21 6.47 2.74 5.55
CA THR A 21 7.28 3.74 4.86
C THR A 21 8.33 3.13 3.95
N ASN A 22 8.44 1.79 3.94
CA ASN A 22 9.37 1.07 3.08
C ASN A 22 8.90 1.04 1.64
N TYR A 23 9.82 1.19 0.70
CA TYR A 23 9.56 1.15 -0.75
C TYR A 23 9.65 -0.25 -1.35
N ASP A 24 10.25 -1.22 -0.60
CA ASP A 24 10.49 -2.59 -1.05
C ASP A 24 9.18 -3.35 -1.32
N LEU A 25 9.29 -4.55 -1.86
CA LEU A 25 8.17 -5.40 -2.23
C LEU A 25 8.02 -6.62 -1.31
N PHE A 26 8.60 -6.57 -0.11
CA PHE A 26 8.58 -7.71 0.81
C PHE A 26 7.17 -8.13 1.22
N PHE A 27 6.28 -7.18 1.47
CA PHE A 27 4.89 -7.49 1.82
C PHE A 27 4.14 -8.14 0.67
N GLU A 28 4.35 -7.65 -0.56
CA GLU A 28 3.75 -8.21 -1.77
C GLU A 28 4.26 -9.63 -2.03
N HIS A 29 5.57 -9.86 -1.91
CA HIS A 29 6.16 -11.20 -2.04
C HIS A 29 5.69 -12.14 -0.91
N ALA A 30 5.63 -11.67 0.33
CA ALA A 30 5.13 -12.47 1.44
C ALA A 30 3.65 -12.84 1.27
N ALA A 31 2.82 -11.91 0.80
CA ALA A 31 1.41 -12.15 0.55
C ALA A 31 1.19 -13.19 -0.57
N ALA A 32 2.04 -13.20 -1.59
CA ALA A 32 1.99 -14.20 -2.66
C ALA A 32 2.21 -15.63 -2.17
N GLN A 33 2.85 -15.82 -1.00
CA GLN A 33 3.03 -17.13 -0.36
C GLN A 33 1.84 -17.57 0.48
N VAL A 34 0.81 -16.71 0.64
CA VAL A 34 -0.37 -16.98 1.49
C VAL A 34 -1.65 -16.89 0.66
N PRO A 35 -1.99 -17.95 -0.11
CA PRO A 35 -3.09 -17.90 -1.08
C PRO A 35 -4.48 -17.74 -0.47
N SER A 36 -4.63 -17.96 0.85
CA SER A 36 -5.89 -17.77 1.59
C SER A 36 -6.18 -16.31 1.95
N THR A 37 -5.24 -15.40 1.73
CA THR A 37 -5.33 -13.99 2.11
C THR A 37 -5.34 -13.10 0.86
N ILE A 38 -6.25 -12.14 0.81
CA ILE A 38 -6.22 -11.09 -0.20
C ILE A 38 -5.29 -9.97 0.26
N LEU A 39 -4.29 -9.65 -0.56
CA LEU A 39 -3.55 -8.40 -0.42
C LEU A 39 -4.26 -7.33 -1.23
N ASN A 40 -4.68 -6.26 -0.55
CA ASN A 40 -5.29 -5.10 -1.17
C ASN A 40 -4.35 -3.90 -1.01
N ASP A 41 -3.78 -3.45 -2.09
CA ASP A 41 -2.79 -2.36 -2.12
C ASP A 41 -3.37 -1.06 -2.72
N GLY A 42 -4.70 -0.99 -2.91
CA GLY A 42 -5.40 0.18 -3.42
C GLY A 42 -5.31 0.37 -4.93
N PHE A 43 -4.80 -0.58 -5.71
CA PHE A 43 -4.76 -0.49 -7.16
C PHE A 43 -5.89 -1.28 -7.82
N ASP A 44 -6.50 -0.67 -8.85
CA ASP A 44 -7.57 -1.30 -9.59
C ASP A 44 -7.05 -2.32 -10.60
N ARG A 45 -7.19 -3.60 -10.28
CA ARG A 45 -6.82 -4.74 -11.14
C ARG A 45 -8.03 -5.35 -11.87
N SER A 46 -9.07 -4.58 -12.13
CA SER A 46 -10.27 -5.06 -12.83
C SER A 46 -10.00 -5.44 -14.29
N SER A 47 -8.94 -4.92 -14.90
CA SER A 47 -8.50 -5.34 -16.25
C SER A 47 -7.62 -6.58 -16.18
N PRO A 48 -8.08 -7.76 -16.65
CA PRO A 48 -7.30 -9.00 -16.55
C PRO A 48 -6.06 -9.03 -17.46
N THR A 49 -6.02 -8.21 -18.50
CA THR A 49 -4.91 -8.12 -19.46
C THR A 49 -4.04 -6.88 -19.25
N GLY A 50 -4.37 -6.07 -18.24
CA GLY A 50 -3.65 -4.83 -17.94
C GLY A 50 -2.26 -5.10 -17.36
N THR A 51 -1.28 -4.30 -17.73
CA THR A 51 0.05 -4.25 -17.12
C THR A 51 0.25 -3.02 -16.23
N GLN A 52 -0.70 -2.09 -16.27
CA GLN A 52 -0.73 -0.86 -15.51
C GLN A 52 -2.08 -0.74 -14.82
N PHE A 53 -2.05 -0.57 -13.52
CA PHE A 53 -3.24 -0.52 -12.67
C PHE A 53 -3.29 0.83 -11.97
N PRO A 54 -4.35 1.63 -12.18
CA PRO A 54 -4.47 2.95 -11.55
C PRO A 54 -4.72 2.82 -10.05
N PHE A 55 -4.22 3.78 -9.29
CA PHE A 55 -4.51 3.90 -7.88
C PHE A 55 -5.95 4.41 -7.65
N SER A 56 -6.64 3.74 -6.75
CA SER A 56 -8.02 4.04 -6.37
C SER A 56 -8.18 3.77 -4.86
N PRO A 57 -8.16 4.80 -4.02
CA PRO A 57 -8.27 4.63 -2.57
C PRO A 57 -9.60 3.98 -2.14
N GLU A 58 -10.64 4.05 -3.00
CA GLU A 58 -11.93 3.39 -2.78
C GLU A 58 -11.82 1.85 -2.79
N ARG A 59 -10.69 1.33 -3.29
CA ARG A 59 -10.42 -0.12 -3.26
C ARG A 59 -10.10 -0.65 -1.86
N TYR A 60 -9.73 0.20 -0.92
CA TYR A 60 -9.58 -0.22 0.48
C TYR A 60 -10.97 -0.41 1.10
N PHE A 61 -11.28 -1.64 1.47
CA PHE A 61 -12.58 -2.04 1.97
C PHE A 61 -12.46 -2.79 3.31
N ASP A 62 -13.52 -2.76 4.10
CA ASP A 62 -13.51 -3.33 5.44
C ASP A 62 -13.69 -4.85 5.45
N ARG A 63 -14.51 -5.41 4.52
CA ARG A 63 -14.80 -6.84 4.47
C ARG A 63 -14.88 -7.34 3.05
N THR A 64 -14.29 -8.50 2.82
CA THR A 64 -14.40 -9.22 1.55
C THR A 64 -15.06 -10.56 1.79
N TYR A 65 -16.04 -10.88 0.98
CA TYR A 65 -16.78 -12.14 1.05
C TYR A 65 -16.61 -12.92 -0.24
N ARG A 66 -16.41 -14.23 -0.11
CA ARG A 66 -16.61 -15.17 -1.20
C ARG A 66 -18.04 -15.70 -1.09
N SER A 67 -18.87 -15.44 -2.08
CA SER A 67 -20.23 -15.94 -2.17
C SER A 67 -20.36 -16.92 -3.33
N GLY A 68 -21.28 -17.85 -3.20
CA GLY A 68 -21.53 -18.87 -4.20
C GLY A 68 -20.77 -20.16 -3.97
N GLY A 69 -20.70 -20.97 -4.99
CA GLY A 69 -20.18 -22.34 -4.91
C GLY A 69 -21.23 -23.36 -4.56
N VAL A 70 -20.81 -24.61 -4.45
CA VAL A 70 -21.68 -25.78 -4.32
C VAL A 70 -22.63 -25.71 -3.10
N TYR A 71 -22.22 -24.99 -2.06
CA TYR A 71 -22.98 -24.96 -0.79
C TYR A 71 -23.70 -23.64 -0.51
N ASN A 72 -23.71 -22.70 -1.45
CA ASN A 72 -24.35 -21.39 -1.33
C ASN A 72 -24.06 -20.67 0.02
N ARG A 73 -22.84 -20.75 0.48
CA ARG A 73 -22.39 -20.12 1.73
C ARG A 73 -21.58 -18.88 1.43
N GLN A 74 -21.77 -17.87 2.26
CA GLN A 74 -20.86 -16.72 2.29
C GLN A 74 -19.75 -16.98 3.30
N ALA A 75 -18.51 -16.80 2.87
CA ALA A 75 -17.34 -16.89 3.73
C ALA A 75 -16.58 -15.58 3.66
N GLU A 76 -16.28 -14.98 4.82
CA GLU A 76 -15.38 -13.82 4.89
C GLU A 76 -13.96 -14.27 4.56
N ILE A 77 -13.32 -13.53 3.66
CA ILE A 77 -11.95 -13.79 3.24
C ILE A 77 -11.02 -12.89 4.07
N THR A 78 -9.96 -13.47 4.59
CA THR A 78 -8.89 -12.73 5.25
C THR A 78 -8.29 -11.70 4.28
N THR A 79 -8.29 -10.43 4.69
CA THR A 79 -7.83 -9.32 3.86
C THR A 79 -6.75 -8.54 4.59
N VAL A 80 -5.65 -8.26 3.91
CA VAL A 80 -4.60 -7.37 4.37
C VAL A 80 -4.58 -6.16 3.45
N ASN A 81 -4.91 -5.00 3.98
CA ASN A 81 -4.73 -3.73 3.28
C ASN A 81 -3.30 -3.25 3.48
N LEU A 82 -2.58 -3.02 2.42
CA LEU A 82 -1.21 -2.53 2.41
C LEU A 82 -1.16 -1.09 1.94
N MET A 83 -0.84 -0.17 2.83
CA MET A 83 -0.70 1.25 2.55
C MET A 83 0.79 1.64 2.63
N LYS A 84 1.40 1.94 1.48
CA LYS A 84 2.78 2.40 1.38
C LYS A 84 2.83 3.92 1.41
N LEU A 85 3.05 4.48 2.60
CA LEU A 85 2.96 5.91 2.85
C LEU A 85 4.00 6.73 2.08
N HIS A 86 5.13 6.14 1.70
CA HIS A 86 6.20 6.80 0.95
C HIS A 86 6.34 6.30 -0.49
N GLY A 87 5.34 5.55 -0.99
CA GLY A 87 5.37 4.99 -2.32
C GLY A 87 6.05 3.62 -2.41
N SER A 88 6.29 3.15 -3.63
CA SER A 88 6.86 1.83 -3.89
C SER A 88 7.72 1.81 -5.14
N LEU A 89 8.66 0.87 -5.19
CA LEU A 89 9.50 0.66 -6.37
C LEU A 89 8.69 0.35 -7.63
N ASN A 90 7.50 -0.25 -7.50
CA ASN A 90 6.61 -0.58 -8.62
C ASN A 90 5.62 0.53 -8.98
N TRP A 91 5.61 1.62 -8.23
CA TRP A 91 4.70 2.73 -8.52
C TRP A 91 5.32 3.68 -9.54
N ARG A 92 4.52 4.09 -10.51
CA ARG A 92 4.90 5.05 -11.55
C ARG A 92 3.95 6.23 -11.56
N LYS A 93 4.50 7.41 -11.82
CA LYS A 93 3.71 8.62 -12.04
C LYS A 93 3.05 8.55 -13.41
N THR A 94 1.80 8.94 -13.47
CA THR A 94 1.07 9.21 -14.72
C THR A 94 0.70 10.68 -14.76
N SER A 95 0.07 11.16 -15.85
CA SER A 95 -0.34 12.56 -15.96
C SER A 95 -1.32 12.99 -14.86
N ASN A 96 -2.19 12.09 -14.40
CA ASN A 96 -3.31 12.42 -13.50
C ASN A 96 -3.35 11.61 -12.21
N SER A 97 -2.44 10.65 -12.02
CA SER A 97 -2.45 9.76 -10.85
C SER A 97 -1.13 9.01 -10.76
N ILE A 98 -1.13 7.95 -9.97
CA ILE A 98 -0.09 6.94 -9.97
C ILE A 98 -0.65 5.61 -10.49
N CYS A 99 0.20 4.77 -11.02
CA CYS A 99 -0.15 3.40 -11.39
C CYS A 99 0.85 2.40 -10.83
N PHE A 100 0.34 1.20 -10.53
CA PHE A 100 1.17 0.03 -10.26
C PHE A 100 1.59 -0.62 -11.58
N ARG A 101 2.84 -1.06 -11.68
CA ARG A 101 3.35 -1.91 -12.76
C ARG A 101 3.74 -3.27 -12.20
N SER A 102 3.23 -4.33 -12.83
CA SER A 102 3.51 -5.72 -12.43
C SER A 102 4.95 -6.15 -12.71
N ASN A 103 5.61 -5.52 -13.67
CA ASN A 103 7.00 -5.84 -13.99
C ASN A 103 7.93 -5.17 -12.95
N GLU A 104 8.83 -5.97 -12.39
CA GLU A 104 9.89 -5.42 -11.55
C GLU A 104 10.69 -4.37 -12.33
N PRO A 105 11.12 -3.29 -11.65
CA PRO A 105 11.93 -2.28 -12.29
C PRO A 105 13.26 -2.93 -12.75
N GLU A 106 13.55 -2.85 -14.05
CA GLU A 106 14.84 -3.28 -14.55
C GLU A 106 15.96 -2.54 -13.79
N PRO A 107 16.95 -3.28 -13.27
CA PRO A 107 18.08 -2.66 -12.62
C PRO A 107 18.87 -1.82 -13.65
N LEU A 108 19.29 -0.63 -13.23
CA LEU A 108 20.17 0.17 -14.05
C LEU A 108 21.48 -0.58 -14.26
N SER A 109 22.03 -0.54 -15.48
CA SER A 109 23.38 -1.05 -15.77
C SER A 109 24.43 -0.27 -14.98
N GLU A 110 25.62 -0.84 -14.76
CA GLU A 110 26.70 -0.16 -14.03
C GLU A 110 27.14 1.15 -14.72
N GLU A 111 27.02 1.22 -16.04
CA GLU A 111 27.28 2.43 -16.80
C GLU A 111 26.22 3.50 -16.53
N GLN A 112 24.94 3.12 -16.56
CA GLN A 112 23.82 4.01 -16.27
C GLN A 112 23.82 4.54 -14.83
N LYS A 113 24.29 3.75 -13.86
CA LYS A 113 24.43 4.16 -12.47
C LYS A 113 25.48 5.26 -12.27
N ARG A 114 26.48 5.34 -13.16
CA ARG A 114 27.53 6.37 -13.11
C ARG A 114 27.06 7.72 -13.64
N GLU A 115 26.01 7.75 -14.42
CA GLU A 115 25.45 8.98 -14.97
C GLU A 115 24.27 9.48 -14.13
N ASN A 116 24.46 10.58 -13.40
CA ASN A 116 23.43 11.20 -12.56
C ASN A 116 22.12 11.44 -13.32
N ALA A 117 22.17 11.83 -14.59
CA ALA A 117 21.00 12.09 -15.41
C ALA A 117 20.12 10.84 -15.62
N HIS A 118 20.70 9.65 -15.74
CA HIS A 118 19.94 8.39 -15.85
C HIS A 118 19.32 8.01 -14.52
N VAL A 119 20.04 8.16 -13.42
CA VAL A 119 19.53 7.91 -12.06
C VAL A 119 18.38 8.86 -11.73
N GLU A 120 18.54 10.15 -11.97
CA GLU A 120 17.49 11.15 -11.75
C GLU A 120 16.24 10.86 -12.59
N ARG A 121 16.38 10.51 -13.86
CA ARG A 121 15.24 10.15 -14.72
C ARG A 121 14.53 8.90 -14.22
N ALA A 122 15.28 7.89 -13.78
CA ALA A 122 14.70 6.66 -13.22
C ALA A 122 13.94 6.94 -11.92
N LEU A 123 14.45 7.81 -11.06
CA LEU A 123 13.81 8.22 -9.80
C LEU A 123 12.58 9.10 -10.06
N ASN A 124 12.69 10.07 -10.95
CA ASN A 124 11.61 11.01 -11.25
C ASN A 124 10.36 10.35 -11.86
N ASN A 125 10.55 9.22 -12.55
CA ASN A 125 9.43 8.43 -13.10
C ASN A 125 8.75 7.56 -12.05
N ARG A 126 9.35 7.39 -10.86
CA ARG A 126 8.77 6.61 -9.77
C ARG A 126 7.97 7.50 -8.83
N ALA A 127 6.91 6.94 -8.28
CA ALA A 127 6.13 7.62 -7.25
C ALA A 127 6.72 7.26 -5.87
N LEU A 128 7.79 7.97 -5.50
CA LEU A 128 8.51 7.81 -4.24
C LEU A 128 8.61 9.14 -3.52
N ILE A 129 8.50 9.11 -2.20
CA ILE A 129 8.78 10.22 -1.31
C ILE A 129 10.10 9.92 -0.61
N LEU A 130 11.16 10.58 -1.06
CA LEU A 130 12.50 10.40 -0.50
C LEU A 130 12.74 11.40 0.64
N PRO A 131 13.36 10.98 1.75
CA PRO A 131 13.47 11.80 2.97
C PRO A 131 14.27 13.12 2.80
N ASN A 132 15.07 13.25 1.75
CA ASN A 132 15.95 14.41 1.54
C ASN A 132 15.62 15.26 0.31
N LEU A 133 14.59 14.93 -0.46
CA LEU A 133 14.19 15.77 -1.59
C LEU A 133 13.30 16.90 -1.08
N LYS A 134 13.87 18.10 -1.10
CA LYS A 134 13.19 19.35 -0.79
C LYS A 134 11.87 19.43 -1.53
N LYS A 135 10.78 19.51 -0.74
CA LYS A 135 9.41 19.84 -1.11
C LYS A 135 8.73 18.86 -2.08
N PHE A 136 7.60 18.38 -1.63
CA PHE A 136 6.55 17.78 -2.42
C PHE A 136 6.37 18.51 -3.75
N GLY A 137 7.08 18.06 -4.76
CA GLY A 137 7.22 18.80 -6.04
C GLY A 137 6.16 18.43 -7.09
N SER A 138 5.16 17.61 -6.75
CA SER A 138 4.07 17.34 -7.65
C SER A 138 2.76 17.19 -6.88
N THR A 139 1.78 18.02 -7.22
CA THR A 139 0.40 18.01 -6.71
C THR A 139 -0.28 16.62 -6.71
N LEU A 140 0.17 15.74 -7.58
CA LEU A 140 -0.40 14.37 -7.70
C LEU A 140 0.09 13.41 -6.61
N LEU A 141 1.39 13.44 -6.29
CA LEU A 141 1.93 12.68 -5.17
C LEU A 141 1.39 13.22 -3.86
N ASP A 142 1.22 14.53 -3.75
CA ASP A 142 0.65 15.17 -2.57
C ASP A 142 -0.76 14.65 -2.31
N ARG A 143 -1.59 14.50 -3.36
CA ARG A 143 -2.95 13.98 -3.23
C ARG A 143 -2.96 12.52 -2.77
N VAL A 144 -2.20 11.64 -3.40
CA VAL A 144 -2.13 10.23 -3.01
C VAL A 144 -1.60 10.08 -1.59
N TYR A 145 -0.53 10.81 -1.25
CA TYR A 145 0.03 10.82 0.09
C TYR A 145 -0.99 11.31 1.13
N TYR A 146 -1.71 12.38 0.81
CA TYR A 146 -2.78 12.88 1.67
C TYR A 146 -3.89 11.84 1.89
N ASP A 147 -4.33 11.16 0.82
CA ASP A 147 -5.35 10.11 0.92
C ASP A 147 -4.85 8.95 1.81
N LEU A 148 -3.59 8.52 1.65
CA LEU A 148 -2.99 7.46 2.48
C LEU A 148 -2.86 7.88 3.95
N LEU A 149 -2.43 9.11 4.23
CA LEU A 149 -2.38 9.64 5.60
C LEU A 149 -3.78 9.76 6.21
N ARG A 150 -4.78 10.13 5.41
CA ARG A 150 -6.17 10.17 5.86
C ARG A 150 -6.69 8.79 6.21
N ILE A 151 -6.37 7.76 5.42
CA ILE A 151 -6.72 6.37 5.74
C ILE A 151 -6.02 5.94 7.04
N PHE A 152 -4.77 6.32 7.24
CA PHE A 152 -4.04 6.07 8.49
C PHE A 152 -4.75 6.72 9.68
N SER A 153 -5.04 8.01 9.61
CA SER A 153 -5.77 8.74 10.66
C SER A 153 -7.12 8.08 10.97
N ASN A 154 -7.93 7.82 9.95
CA ASN A 154 -9.23 7.18 10.13
C ASN A 154 -9.13 5.77 10.73
N SER A 155 -8.04 5.06 10.47
CA SER A 155 -7.82 3.73 11.05
C SER A 155 -7.44 3.81 12.53
N MET A 156 -6.76 4.88 12.94
CA MET A 156 -6.40 5.15 14.33
C MET A 156 -7.59 5.63 15.16
N ASP A 157 -8.48 6.40 14.55
CA ASP A 157 -9.68 6.98 15.20
C ASP A 157 -10.82 5.94 15.41
N ARG A 158 -10.65 4.70 14.95
CA ARG A 158 -11.65 3.65 15.16
C ARG A 158 -11.70 3.19 16.61
N ASP A 159 -12.90 2.95 17.13
CA ASP A 159 -13.10 2.35 18.45
C ASP A 159 -12.36 1.00 18.55
N ASN A 160 -11.63 0.82 19.65
CA ASN A 160 -10.84 -0.37 19.93
C ASN A 160 -9.74 -0.66 18.88
N ALA A 161 -9.21 0.37 18.24
CA ALA A 161 -8.05 0.23 17.38
C ALA A 161 -6.82 -0.19 18.21
N LEU A 162 -6.01 -1.09 17.66
CA LEU A 162 -4.72 -1.47 18.22
C LEU A 162 -3.64 -1.15 17.20
N LEU A 163 -2.74 -0.23 17.56
CA LEU A 163 -1.53 0.06 16.78
C LEU A 163 -0.37 -0.76 17.29
N ILE A 164 0.26 -1.51 16.41
CA ILE A 164 1.54 -2.20 16.69
C ILE A 164 2.59 -1.58 15.77
N ALA A 165 3.54 -0.84 16.37
CA ALA A 165 4.67 -0.27 15.64
C ALA A 165 5.87 -1.22 15.67
N PHE A 166 6.44 -1.52 14.50
CA PHE A 166 7.59 -2.38 14.37
C PHE A 166 8.64 -1.74 13.45
N GLY A 167 9.89 -1.61 13.95
CA GLY A 167 11.00 -1.05 13.19
C GLY A 167 10.80 0.41 12.73
N PHE A 168 9.91 1.15 13.37
CA PHE A 168 9.57 2.52 13.00
C PHE A 168 10.03 3.51 14.08
N SER A 169 10.79 4.52 13.69
CA SER A 169 11.41 5.48 14.61
C SER A 169 10.51 6.68 14.96
N PHE A 170 9.36 6.83 14.30
CA PHE A 170 8.51 8.04 14.39
C PHE A 170 9.23 9.35 14.05
N ALA A 171 10.25 9.27 13.17
CA ALA A 171 10.95 10.46 12.67
C ALA A 171 10.12 11.25 11.65
N ASP A 172 9.07 10.65 11.07
CA ASP A 172 8.12 11.34 10.20
C ASP A 172 7.11 12.10 11.08
N GLU A 173 7.19 13.44 11.04
CA GLU A 173 6.39 14.32 11.88
C GLU A 173 4.87 14.16 11.63
N HIS A 174 4.46 13.93 10.38
CA HIS A 174 3.04 13.77 10.05
C HIS A 174 2.46 12.49 10.65
N ILE A 175 3.19 11.38 10.56
CA ILE A 175 2.77 10.11 11.16
C ILE A 175 2.77 10.22 12.69
N LEU A 176 3.81 10.85 13.25
CA LEU A 176 3.90 11.07 14.69
C LEU A 176 2.74 11.91 15.20
N ASP A 177 2.39 13.02 14.53
CA ASP A 177 1.31 13.91 14.92
C ASP A 177 -0.05 13.24 14.85
N ILE A 178 -0.31 12.44 13.82
CA ILE A 178 -1.54 11.65 13.73
C ILE A 178 -1.62 10.66 14.90
N THR A 179 -0.52 9.93 15.15
CA THR A 179 -0.48 8.93 16.23
C THR A 179 -0.65 9.53 17.61
N ARG A 180 -0.18 10.76 17.84
CA ARG A 180 -0.33 11.45 19.13
C ARG A 180 -1.74 11.97 19.39
N ARG A 181 -2.51 12.22 18.33
CA ARG A 181 -3.86 12.75 18.43
C ARG A 181 -4.93 11.68 18.58
N ALA A 182 -4.66 10.46 18.13
CA ALA A 182 -5.53 9.30 18.30
C ALA A 182 -5.41 8.71 19.71
#